data_bb5ddd299c991cacc39e5bacfff4f145
#
_entry.id   bb5ddd299c991cacc39e5bacfff4f145
#
_cell.length_a   1.000
_cell.length_b   1.000
_cell.length_c   1.000
_cell.angle_alpha   90.00
_cell.angle_beta   90.00
_cell.angle_gamma   90.00
#
_symmetry.space_group_name_H-M   'P 1'
#
loop_
_entity.id
_entity.type
_entity.pdbx_description
1 polymer ?
#
loop_
_entity_poly.entity_id
_entity_poly.type
_entity_poly.pdbx_seq_one_letter_code
_entity_poly.pdbx_strand_id
1 'polypeptide(L)'
;MPTHFSSGVSNRTNGHPLFEFPYLDPFKYYIYSNDFFTYHADEFTITTTEDGSGSASEALTSLAGGALLITNAAGDNDHDFFNLKGESFKYSSTKNMFFKARFKVNDATQSDIVMGLQITDTSPLATTDGIFFQKDDGDANLDF
;
A
#
# COMPACT_ATOMS: atom_id res chain seq x y z
N MET A 1 -28.03 -24.33 21.46
CA MET A 1 -27.25 -23.07 21.58
C MET A 1 -26.33 -22.99 20.37
N PRO A 2 -26.32 -21.91 19.62
CA PRO A 2 -25.31 -21.79 18.58
C PRO A 2 -23.94 -21.72 19.23
N THR A 3 -23.02 -22.56 18.75
CA THR A 3 -21.62 -22.55 19.21
C THR A 3 -20.96 -21.28 18.69
N HIS A 4 -20.52 -20.43 19.58
CA HIS A 4 -19.83 -19.19 19.25
C HIS A 4 -18.33 -19.36 19.50
N PHE A 5 -17.52 -19.20 18.47
CA PHE A 5 -16.07 -19.17 18.57
C PHE A 5 -15.63 -17.70 18.65
N SER A 6 -15.22 -17.24 19.85
CA SER A 6 -14.86 -15.85 20.08
C SER A 6 -13.66 -15.36 19.25
N SER A 7 -12.83 -16.28 18.79
CA SER A 7 -11.63 -15.99 17.99
C SER A 7 -11.69 -16.58 16.57
N GLY A 8 -12.88 -17.02 16.12
CA GLY A 8 -13.03 -17.72 14.85
C GLY A 8 -12.42 -19.13 14.86
N VAL A 9 -12.34 -19.74 13.69
CA VAL A 9 -11.69 -21.03 13.47
C VAL A 9 -10.34 -20.82 12.82
N SER A 10 -9.27 -21.29 13.45
CA SER A 10 -7.91 -21.19 12.92
C SER A 10 -7.22 -22.55 12.98
N ASN A 11 -6.45 -22.89 11.95
CA ASN A 11 -5.58 -24.06 11.91
C ASN A 11 -4.19 -23.76 12.50
N ARG A 12 -4.00 -22.62 13.12
CA ARG A 12 -2.71 -22.22 13.71
C ARG A 12 -2.62 -22.69 15.16
N THR A 13 -1.42 -23.07 15.56
CA THR A 13 -1.14 -23.46 16.94
C THR A 13 -1.25 -22.29 17.89
N ASN A 14 -1.86 -22.50 19.05
CA ASN A 14 -1.88 -21.52 20.14
C ASN A 14 -0.44 -21.11 20.49
N GLY A 15 -0.18 -19.81 20.63
CA GLY A 15 1.14 -19.24 20.86
C GLY A 15 1.88 -18.81 19.57
N HIS A 16 1.32 -19.04 18.39
CA HIS A 16 1.86 -18.45 17.18
C HIS A 16 1.58 -16.93 17.17
N PRO A 17 2.57 -16.05 16.83
CA PRO A 17 2.38 -14.60 16.89
C PRO A 17 1.16 -14.09 16.11
N LEU A 18 0.77 -14.80 15.04
CA LEU A 18 -0.42 -14.47 14.25
C LEU A 18 -1.73 -15.08 14.80
N PHE A 19 -1.68 -15.90 15.86
CA PHE A 19 -2.87 -16.40 16.52
C PHE A 19 -3.55 -15.30 17.35
N GLU A 20 -2.77 -14.37 17.88
CA GLU A 20 -3.24 -13.23 18.66
C GLU A 20 -3.85 -12.11 17.81
N PHE A 21 -3.67 -12.14 16.48
CA PHE A 21 -4.40 -11.24 15.61
C PHE A 21 -5.86 -11.67 15.57
N PRO A 22 -6.78 -10.90 16.17
CA PRO A 22 -8.19 -11.19 16.06
C PRO A 22 -8.54 -11.22 14.57
N TYR A 23 -9.25 -12.24 14.16
CA TYR A 23 -9.80 -12.30 12.80
C TYR A 23 -10.67 -11.05 12.63
N LEU A 24 -10.23 -10.14 11.77
CA LEU A 24 -10.98 -8.92 11.52
C LEU A 24 -12.30 -9.31 10.86
N ASP A 25 -13.40 -9.04 11.55
CA ASP A 25 -14.72 -9.28 11.04
C ASP A 25 -15.01 -8.26 9.91
N PRO A 26 -15.15 -8.70 8.65
CA PRO A 26 -15.34 -7.78 7.52
C PRO A 26 -16.65 -6.99 7.62
N PHE A 27 -17.59 -7.39 8.46
CA PHE A 27 -18.80 -6.61 8.72
C PHE A 27 -18.60 -5.48 9.74
N LYS A 28 -17.47 -5.49 10.46
CA LYS A 28 -17.13 -4.48 11.47
C LYS A 28 -15.99 -3.57 11.07
N TYR A 29 -15.17 -4.02 10.12
CA TYR A 29 -13.96 -3.32 9.69
C TYR A 29 -13.94 -3.19 8.18
N TYR A 30 -13.50 -2.04 7.69
CA TYR A 30 -13.12 -1.88 6.30
C TYR A 30 -11.71 -2.45 6.12
N ILE A 31 -11.56 -3.43 5.24
CA ILE A 31 -10.30 -4.13 5.04
C ILE A 31 -9.97 -4.11 3.56
N TYR A 32 -8.77 -3.69 3.25
CA TYR A 32 -8.15 -3.92 1.96
C TYR A 32 -6.85 -4.69 2.17
N SER A 33 -6.65 -5.75 1.41
CA SER A 33 -5.43 -6.55 1.43
C SER A 33 -5.16 -7.05 0.03
N ASN A 34 -3.97 -6.81 -0.49
CA ASN A 34 -3.54 -7.28 -1.79
C ASN A 34 -2.09 -7.78 -1.70
N ASP A 35 -1.89 -9.06 -1.99
CA ASP A 35 -0.57 -9.69 -2.08
C ASP A 35 -0.05 -9.73 -3.52
N PHE A 36 -0.78 -9.12 -4.46
CA PHE A 36 -0.43 -9.07 -5.88
C PHE A 36 -0.15 -10.45 -6.50
N PHE A 37 -0.97 -11.45 -6.16
CA PHE A 37 -1.06 -12.67 -6.97
C PHE A 37 -1.73 -12.41 -8.32
N THR A 38 -2.58 -11.40 -8.37
CA THR A 38 -3.19 -10.84 -9.57
C THR A 38 -3.05 -9.31 -9.52
N TYR A 39 -3.10 -8.67 -10.68
CA TYR A 39 -3.09 -7.22 -10.79
C TYR A 39 -4.15 -6.78 -11.80
N HIS A 40 -5.00 -5.87 -11.38
CA HIS A 40 -6.02 -5.24 -12.19
C HIS A 40 -5.87 -3.72 -12.08
N ALA A 41 -5.34 -3.08 -13.10
CA ALA A 41 -5.10 -1.63 -13.09
C ALA A 41 -6.39 -0.82 -12.92
N ASP A 42 -7.54 -1.37 -13.29
CA ASP A 42 -8.84 -0.73 -13.13
C ASP A 42 -9.36 -0.65 -11.69
N GLU A 43 -8.71 -1.32 -10.73
CA GLU A 43 -8.96 -1.14 -9.30
C GLU A 43 -8.36 0.17 -8.76
N PHE A 44 -7.43 0.76 -9.50
CA PHE A 44 -6.66 1.92 -9.07
C PHE A 44 -6.91 3.14 -9.96
N THR A 45 -6.73 4.32 -9.39
CA THR A 45 -6.40 5.53 -10.12
C THR A 45 -4.87 5.60 -10.15
N ILE A 46 -4.30 5.49 -11.32
CA ILE A 46 -2.85 5.57 -11.52
C ILE A 46 -2.54 6.96 -12.07
N THR A 47 -1.66 7.68 -11.37
CA THR A 47 -1.16 8.98 -11.79
C THR A 47 0.31 8.80 -12.14
N THR A 48 0.62 8.90 -13.42
CA THR A 48 1.97 8.78 -13.96
C THR A 48 2.43 10.14 -14.45
N THR A 49 3.64 10.53 -14.08
CA THR A 49 4.34 11.67 -14.67
C THR A 49 5.67 11.20 -15.21
N GLU A 50 5.94 11.55 -16.45
CA GLU A 50 7.17 11.20 -17.15
C GLU A 50 7.80 12.47 -17.70
N ASP A 51 9.06 12.70 -17.37
CA ASP A 51 9.88 13.77 -17.92
C ASP A 51 10.94 13.19 -18.85
N GLY A 52 10.74 13.41 -20.13
CA GLY A 52 11.66 12.93 -21.16
C GLY A 52 11.15 11.76 -21.99
N SER A 53 12.04 10.83 -22.29
CA SER A 53 11.74 9.64 -23.10
C SER A 53 11.80 8.38 -22.24
N GLY A 54 10.77 7.62 -22.28
CA GLY A 54 10.61 6.36 -21.54
C GLY A 54 9.15 6.07 -21.33
N SER A 55 8.85 5.06 -20.56
CA SER A 55 7.49 4.78 -20.09
C SER A 55 7.56 4.07 -18.76
N ALA A 56 6.74 4.51 -17.83
CA ALA A 56 6.49 3.76 -16.61
C ALA A 56 5.73 2.45 -16.94
N SER A 57 5.86 1.48 -16.10
CA SER A 57 5.15 0.22 -16.24
C SER A 57 4.91 -0.47 -14.91
N GLU A 58 3.78 -1.18 -14.83
CA GLU A 58 3.41 -2.01 -13.71
C GLU A 58 3.18 -3.44 -14.18
N ALA A 59 3.88 -4.37 -13.59
CA ALA A 59 3.78 -5.77 -13.95
C ALA A 59 3.89 -6.69 -12.74
N LEU A 60 3.16 -7.81 -12.78
CA LEU A 60 3.41 -8.88 -11.83
C LEU A 60 4.80 -9.44 -12.01
N THR A 61 5.50 -9.69 -10.92
CA THR A 61 6.82 -10.32 -10.95
C THR A 61 6.83 -11.61 -10.16
N SER A 62 7.73 -12.53 -10.55
CA SER A 62 7.87 -13.83 -9.90
C SER A 62 8.56 -13.67 -8.55
N LEU A 63 7.77 -13.56 -7.51
CA LEU A 63 8.24 -13.52 -6.12
C LEU A 63 7.33 -14.39 -5.25
N ALA A 64 7.92 -15.16 -4.34
CA ALA A 64 7.16 -15.92 -3.37
C ALA A 64 6.31 -15.00 -2.49
N GLY A 65 5.00 -15.21 -2.49
CA GLY A 65 4.04 -14.36 -1.79
C GLY A 65 3.51 -13.20 -2.62
N GLY A 66 3.76 -13.20 -3.96
CA GLY A 66 3.27 -12.17 -4.88
C GLY A 66 4.05 -10.85 -4.79
N ALA A 67 4.14 -10.14 -5.91
CA ALA A 67 4.65 -8.77 -5.94
C ALA A 67 4.23 -8.05 -7.23
N LEU A 68 3.94 -6.78 -7.12
CA LEU A 68 3.84 -5.84 -8.21
C LEU A 68 5.19 -5.12 -8.35
N LEU A 69 5.77 -5.17 -9.54
CA LEU A 69 6.92 -4.37 -9.91
C LEU A 69 6.44 -3.09 -10.57
N ILE A 70 6.81 -1.97 -10.00
CA ILE A 70 6.60 -0.65 -10.57
C ILE A 70 7.96 -0.19 -11.09
N THR A 71 8.01 0.23 -12.34
CA THR A 71 9.24 0.70 -12.98
C THR A 71 8.98 2.08 -13.56
N ASN A 72 9.65 3.09 -13.06
CA ASN A 72 9.65 4.42 -13.63
C ASN A 72 10.63 4.50 -14.81
N ALA A 73 10.42 5.44 -15.71
CA ALA A 73 11.43 5.80 -16.69
C ALA A 73 12.67 6.39 -16.03
N ALA A 74 13.73 6.64 -16.80
CA ALA A 74 15.00 7.13 -16.26
C ALA A 74 15.09 8.66 -16.20
N GLY A 75 13.97 9.35 -16.32
CA GLY A 75 13.88 10.80 -16.20
C GLY A 75 13.96 11.27 -14.74
N ASP A 76 14.44 12.47 -14.53
CA ASP A 76 14.33 13.13 -13.25
C ASP A 76 12.88 13.55 -12.99
N ASN A 77 12.37 13.34 -11.77
CA ASN A 77 10.98 13.57 -11.37
C ASN A 77 9.92 12.63 -11.99
N ASP A 78 10.31 11.51 -12.56
CA ASP A 78 9.35 10.49 -12.97
C ASP A 78 8.70 9.82 -11.77
N HIS A 79 7.39 9.67 -11.81
CA HIS A 79 6.69 8.96 -10.74
C HIS A 79 5.45 8.21 -11.22
N ASP A 80 5.16 7.12 -10.51
CA ASP A 80 3.94 6.37 -10.60
C ASP A 80 3.26 6.31 -9.23
N PHE A 81 2.02 6.74 -9.19
CA PHE A 81 1.26 6.82 -7.97
C PHE A 81 -0.08 6.08 -8.08
N PHE A 82 -0.34 5.18 -7.14
CA PHE A 82 -1.50 4.30 -7.09
C PHE A 82 -2.44 4.68 -5.97
N ASN A 83 -3.64 5.12 -6.30
CA ASN A 83 -4.72 5.26 -5.34
C ASN A 83 -5.81 4.23 -5.62
N LEU A 84 -6.40 3.65 -4.58
CA LEU A 84 -7.65 2.92 -4.74
C LEU A 84 -8.72 3.83 -5.34
N LYS A 85 -9.51 3.33 -6.29
CA LYS A 85 -10.61 4.10 -6.86
C LYS A 85 -11.64 4.47 -5.79
N GLY A 86 -12.00 5.73 -5.76
CA GLY A 86 -12.93 6.31 -4.81
C GLY A 86 -12.32 6.51 -3.41
N GLU A 87 -13.07 7.19 -2.56
CA GLU A 87 -12.71 7.45 -1.16
C GLU A 87 -13.06 6.22 -0.30
N SER A 88 -12.32 5.12 -0.46
CA SER A 88 -12.61 3.84 0.18
C SER A 88 -12.32 3.84 1.67
N PHE A 89 -11.40 4.68 2.14
CA PHE A 89 -11.02 4.81 3.54
C PHE A 89 -11.07 6.26 3.99
N LYS A 90 -11.60 6.47 5.19
CA LYS A 90 -11.65 7.79 5.80
C LYS A 90 -11.13 7.72 7.22
N TYR A 91 -10.21 8.61 7.53
CA TYR A 91 -9.72 8.76 8.90
C TYR A 91 -10.82 9.28 9.83
N SER A 92 -10.83 8.74 11.05
CA SER A 92 -11.68 9.20 12.13
C SER A 92 -10.92 9.11 13.46
N SER A 93 -10.92 10.18 14.23
CA SER A 93 -10.27 10.22 15.56
C SER A 93 -10.85 9.23 16.58
N THR A 94 -12.01 8.63 16.28
CA THR A 94 -12.68 7.65 17.15
C THR A 94 -12.49 6.20 16.73
N LYS A 95 -11.76 5.96 15.63
CA LYS A 95 -11.56 4.61 15.09
C LYS A 95 -10.07 4.34 14.90
N ASN A 96 -9.65 3.13 15.27
CA ASN A 96 -8.29 2.68 15.00
C ASN A 96 -8.11 2.41 13.51
N MET A 97 -6.98 2.83 13.00
CA MET A 97 -6.54 2.55 11.64
C MET A 97 -5.22 1.77 11.70
N PHE A 98 -5.10 0.79 10.83
CA PHE A 98 -3.88 0.01 10.66
C PHE A 98 -3.48 0.05 9.19
N PHE A 99 -2.24 0.41 8.95
CA PHE A 99 -1.63 0.35 7.63
C PHE A 99 -0.37 -0.52 7.69
N LYS A 100 -0.20 -1.36 6.70
CA LYS A 100 0.99 -2.20 6.54
C LYS A 100 1.30 -2.37 5.07
N ALA A 101 2.52 -2.06 4.69
CA ALA A 101 3.07 -2.34 3.37
C ALA A 101 4.37 -3.15 3.49
N ARG A 102 4.65 -3.95 2.47
CA ARG A 102 5.93 -4.61 2.25
C ARG A 102 6.44 -4.16 0.90
N PHE A 103 7.58 -3.53 0.87
CA PHE A 103 8.17 -3.03 -0.36
C PHE A 103 9.67 -3.24 -0.40
N LYS A 104 10.23 -3.07 -1.56
CA LYS A 104 11.67 -3.05 -1.83
C LYS A 104 11.93 -2.06 -2.95
N VAL A 105 12.97 -1.28 -2.82
CA VAL A 105 13.47 -0.39 -3.87
C VAL A 105 14.81 -0.89 -4.39
N ASN A 106 15.16 -0.55 -5.61
CA ASN A 106 16.46 -0.86 -6.20
C ASN A 106 17.54 0.11 -5.70
N ASP A 107 17.17 1.36 -5.42
CA ASP A 107 18.06 2.37 -4.86
C ASP A 107 17.35 3.11 -3.72
N ALA A 108 17.86 2.94 -2.50
CA ALA A 108 17.26 3.58 -1.32
C ALA A 108 17.61 5.06 -1.18
N THR A 109 18.60 5.57 -1.91
CA THR A 109 19.02 6.95 -1.83
C THR A 109 18.34 7.81 -2.89
N GLN A 110 18.18 7.27 -4.10
CA GLN A 110 17.69 8.01 -5.27
C GLN A 110 16.18 7.78 -5.56
N SER A 111 15.40 7.33 -4.59
CA SER A 111 13.98 7.10 -4.79
C SER A 111 13.14 7.86 -3.79
N ASP A 112 12.09 8.51 -4.28
CA ASP A 112 11.00 9.04 -3.48
C ASP A 112 9.94 7.97 -3.26
N ILE A 113 9.38 7.91 -2.06
CA ILE A 113 8.33 6.96 -1.72
C ILE A 113 7.29 7.64 -0.85
N VAL A 114 6.04 7.40 -1.17
CA VAL A 114 4.90 7.78 -0.34
C VAL A 114 3.97 6.58 -0.17
N MET A 115 3.55 6.30 1.05
CA MET A 115 2.65 5.17 1.36
C MET A 115 1.72 5.50 2.51
N GLY A 116 0.42 5.36 2.32
CA GLY A 116 -0.55 5.58 3.40
C GLY A 116 -1.93 5.95 2.91
N LEU A 117 -2.60 6.82 3.64
CA LEU A 117 -3.86 7.45 3.26
C LEU A 117 -3.59 8.84 2.73
N GLN A 118 -4.00 9.10 1.52
CA GLN A 118 -3.76 10.36 0.83
C GLN A 118 -4.87 10.61 -0.18
N ILE A 119 -5.28 11.85 -0.37
CA ILE A 119 -6.13 12.21 -1.48
C ILE A 119 -5.40 12.04 -2.81
N THR A 120 -6.15 11.81 -3.88
CA THR A 120 -5.57 11.77 -5.23
C THR A 120 -5.05 13.17 -5.59
N ASP A 121 -3.79 13.25 -5.96
CA ASP A 121 -3.09 14.47 -6.35
C ASP A 121 -2.20 14.20 -7.56
N THR A 122 -1.98 15.22 -8.39
CA THR A 122 -1.00 15.18 -9.48
C THR A 122 0.44 15.39 -9.00
N SER A 123 0.60 15.81 -7.75
CA SER A 123 1.89 16.00 -7.07
C SER A 123 1.89 15.20 -5.76
N PRO A 124 1.94 13.86 -5.83
CA PRO A 124 1.72 13.00 -4.67
C PRO A 124 2.71 13.19 -3.51
N LEU A 125 3.94 13.64 -3.79
CA LEU A 125 4.94 13.95 -2.77
C LEU A 125 4.69 15.29 -2.06
N ALA A 126 3.86 16.16 -2.64
CA ALA A 126 3.51 17.47 -2.08
C ALA A 126 2.07 17.53 -1.57
N THR A 127 1.43 16.40 -1.37
CA THR A 127 0.04 16.32 -0.89
C THR A 127 -0.11 16.95 0.48
N THR A 128 -1.11 17.80 0.64
CA THR A 128 -1.40 18.50 1.88
C THR A 128 -2.43 17.83 2.77
N ASP A 129 -3.09 16.77 2.27
CA ASP A 129 -4.18 16.09 2.96
C ASP A 129 -3.97 14.57 2.94
N GLY A 130 -3.45 14.06 4.04
CA GLY A 130 -3.14 12.63 4.17
C GLY A 130 -2.49 12.28 5.50
N ILE A 131 -2.33 10.98 5.73
CA ILE A 131 -1.54 10.36 6.79
C ILE A 131 -0.70 9.28 6.12
N PHE A 132 0.58 9.50 5.99
CA PHE A 132 1.44 8.65 5.17
C PHE A 132 2.87 8.60 5.69
N PHE A 133 3.57 7.59 5.27
CA PHE A 133 5.02 7.50 5.37
C PHE A 133 5.63 8.08 4.10
N GLN A 134 6.63 8.91 4.24
CA GLN A 134 7.35 9.53 3.12
C GLN A 134 8.84 9.27 3.25
N LYS A 135 9.48 9.10 2.12
CA LYS A 135 10.93 9.09 1.95
C LYS A 135 11.26 10.01 0.79
N ASP A 136 12.13 10.94 1.00
CA ASP A 136 12.60 11.88 -0.02
C ASP A 136 13.91 11.40 -0.67
N ASP A 137 14.13 11.82 -1.91
CA ASP A 137 15.41 11.66 -2.60
C ASP A 137 16.57 12.23 -1.77
N GLY A 138 17.70 11.56 -1.81
CA GLY A 138 18.89 11.95 -1.03
C GLY A 138 18.87 11.48 0.44
N ASP A 139 17.75 10.98 0.95
CA ASP A 139 17.63 10.42 2.30
C ASP A 139 17.25 8.93 2.25
N ALA A 140 17.88 8.10 3.05
CA ALA A 140 17.57 6.68 3.18
C ALA A 140 16.53 6.38 4.29
N ASN A 141 16.08 7.39 5.01
CA ASN A 141 15.09 7.24 6.08
C ASN A 141 13.67 7.32 5.53
N LEU A 142 12.77 6.65 6.22
CA LEU A 142 11.34 6.74 6.00
C LEU A 142 10.73 7.52 7.16
N ASP A 143 10.13 8.65 6.86
CA ASP A 143 9.53 9.56 7.83
C ASP A 143 8.00 9.38 7.91
N PHE A 144 7.40 9.88 9.01
CA PHE A 144 5.96 9.83 9.28
C PHE A 144 5.45 11.18 9.75
#